data_3c75bb0d81d01abc7dfc3b1ba49c9b7d
#
_entry.id   3c75bb0d81d01abc7dfc3b1ba49c9b7d
#
_cell.length_a   1.000
_cell.length_b   1.000
_cell.length_c   1.000
_cell.angle_alpha   90.00
_cell.angle_beta   90.00
_cell.angle_gamma   90.00
#
_symmetry.space_group_name_H-M   'P 1'
#
loop_
_entity.id
_entity.type
_entity.pdbx_description
1 polymer ?
#
loop_
_entity_poly.entity_id
_entity_poly.type
_entity_poly.pdbx_seq_one_letter_code
_entity_poly.pdbx_strand_id
1 'polypeptide(L)'
;MAALHPTPPFDELTYYPTARWIRGTRGAVTVIDSRRAVLVWEPGNTGPIYAFPAADVALASPEDADSLGLRHLDDPDLTGYVTLDWDALEHWYEEDEEVFFHPRDPFVRVDALHSSRHVRVERDGRRLAESDAPILVFETGLPTRYYLPEDDIDGSVLADSDLHTGCQYKGFASYRDVVLETRRHPNLFWYYETPFAQVSEISGHLAPYSERVDLVVDGELQERPQGPLGRRAAPVRPAA
;
A
#
# COMPACT_ATOMS: atom_id res chain seq x y z
N MET A 1 -9.35 16.40 -25.79
CA MET A 1 -9.51 15.23 -24.92
C MET A 1 -8.62 15.45 -23.70
N ALA A 2 -9.16 15.40 -22.50
CA ALA A 2 -8.31 15.38 -21.30
C ALA A 2 -7.54 14.05 -21.31
N ALA A 3 -6.22 14.10 -21.38
CA ALA A 3 -5.39 12.92 -21.23
C ALA A 3 -5.51 12.42 -19.78
N LEU A 4 -5.89 11.17 -19.57
CA LEU A 4 -5.73 10.54 -18.28
C LEU A 4 -4.22 10.44 -18.02
N HIS A 5 -3.77 10.93 -16.88
CA HIS A 5 -2.39 10.67 -16.47
C HIS A 5 -2.19 9.15 -16.38
N PRO A 6 -1.17 8.59 -17.04
CA PRO A 6 -0.87 7.18 -16.93
C PRO A 6 -0.51 6.86 -15.47
N THR A 7 -1.12 5.83 -14.94
CA THR A 7 -0.82 5.27 -13.61
C THR A 7 -0.32 3.86 -13.77
N PRO A 8 0.57 3.36 -12.89
CA PRO A 8 1.01 1.97 -12.93
C PRO A 8 -0.18 0.99 -12.88
N PRO A 9 -0.07 -0.21 -13.47
CA PRO A 9 1.10 -0.70 -14.19
C PRO A 9 1.27 -0.06 -15.58
N PHE A 10 2.52 0.16 -15.99
CA PHE A 10 2.86 0.65 -17.31
C PHE A 10 3.11 -0.53 -18.27
N ASP A 11 2.88 -0.32 -19.58
CA ASP A 11 3.13 -1.34 -20.61
C ASP A 11 4.61 -1.43 -20.98
N GLU A 12 5.36 -0.35 -20.75
CA GLU A 12 6.80 -0.23 -21.04
C GLU A 12 7.57 0.16 -19.78
N LEU A 13 8.87 -0.14 -19.75
CA LEU A 13 9.75 0.32 -18.68
C LEU A 13 9.66 1.84 -18.58
N THR A 14 9.33 2.31 -17.38
CA THR A 14 9.16 3.75 -17.09
C THR A 14 10.02 4.11 -15.91
N TYR A 15 10.70 5.24 -15.95
CA TYR A 15 11.53 5.68 -14.84
C TYR A 15 11.27 7.14 -14.46
N TYR A 16 11.58 7.46 -13.21
CA TYR A 16 11.45 8.81 -12.66
C TYR A 16 12.64 9.12 -11.73
N PRO A 17 13.38 10.21 -11.99
CA PRO A 17 14.48 10.63 -11.12
C PRO A 17 13.95 10.99 -9.72
N THR A 18 14.70 10.61 -8.69
CA THR A 18 14.42 11.06 -7.33
C THR A 18 15.60 11.86 -6.78
N ALA A 19 15.29 12.94 -6.07
CA ALA A 19 16.30 13.74 -5.36
C ALA A 19 16.61 13.17 -3.96
N ARG A 20 15.92 12.11 -3.53
CA ARG A 20 16.12 11.50 -2.22
C ARG A 20 17.49 10.81 -2.14
N TRP A 21 18.10 10.91 -0.98
CA TRP A 21 19.27 10.12 -0.63
C TRP A 21 18.82 8.70 -0.24
N ILE A 22 19.20 7.72 -1.05
CA ILE A 22 18.83 6.32 -0.84
C ILE A 22 20.01 5.56 -0.28
N ARG A 23 19.80 4.88 0.83
CA ARG A 23 20.80 3.99 1.45
C ARG A 23 20.21 2.60 1.66
N GLY A 24 21.06 1.60 1.54
CA GLY A 24 20.71 0.21 1.80
C GLY A 24 21.82 -0.50 2.55
N THR A 25 21.46 -1.28 3.59
CA THR A 25 22.44 -1.97 4.44
C THR A 25 22.17 -3.47 4.52
N ARG A 26 23.25 -4.21 4.70
CA ARG A 26 23.24 -5.66 4.99
C ARG A 26 24.15 -5.90 6.18
N GLY A 27 23.58 -6.22 7.34
CA GLY A 27 24.28 -6.19 8.61
C GLY A 27 24.85 -4.79 8.88
N ALA A 28 26.13 -4.72 9.23
CA ALA A 28 26.83 -3.45 9.49
C ALA A 28 27.41 -2.81 8.19
N VAL A 29 27.16 -3.37 7.03
CA VAL A 29 27.75 -2.91 5.75
C VAL A 29 26.73 -2.07 5.00
N THR A 30 27.12 -0.85 4.63
CA THR A 30 26.38 -0.04 3.67
C THR A 30 26.69 -0.56 2.27
N VAL A 31 25.67 -1.13 1.62
CA VAL A 31 25.77 -1.66 0.24
C VAL A 31 25.39 -0.60 -0.78
N ILE A 32 24.41 0.23 -0.45
CA ILE A 32 23.95 1.35 -1.29
C ILE A 32 24.14 2.65 -0.53
N ASP A 33 24.71 3.64 -1.21
CA ASP A 33 24.77 5.04 -0.77
C ASP A 33 24.69 5.94 -2.01
N SER A 34 23.47 6.35 -2.37
CA SER A 34 23.24 7.06 -3.63
C SER A 34 22.30 8.26 -3.47
N ARG A 35 22.70 9.37 -4.11
CA ARG A 35 21.86 10.56 -4.36
C ARG A 35 21.53 10.70 -5.86
N ARG A 36 21.72 9.63 -6.61
CA ARG A 36 21.50 9.56 -8.06
C ARG A 36 20.56 8.41 -8.44
N ALA A 37 19.79 7.94 -7.46
CA ALA A 37 18.82 6.89 -7.67
C ALA A 37 17.71 7.35 -8.64
N VAL A 38 17.13 6.40 -9.34
CA VAL A 38 15.88 6.57 -10.05
C VAL A 38 14.88 5.53 -9.60
N LEU A 39 13.60 5.87 -9.64
CA LEU A 39 12.49 4.95 -9.48
C LEU A 39 12.18 4.34 -10.85
N VAL A 40 12.04 3.03 -10.91
CA VAL A 40 11.77 2.30 -12.15
C VAL A 40 10.54 1.43 -11.97
N TRP A 41 9.58 1.56 -12.87
CA TRP A 41 8.45 0.64 -13.00
C TRP A 41 8.73 -0.29 -14.19
N GLU A 42 8.92 -1.56 -13.89
CA GLU A 42 9.01 -2.59 -14.91
C GLU A 42 7.62 -2.89 -15.49
N PRO A 43 7.53 -3.33 -16.76
CA PRO A 43 6.26 -3.62 -17.40
C PRO A 43 5.37 -4.54 -16.56
N GLY A 44 4.12 -4.11 -16.33
CA GLY A 44 3.15 -4.86 -15.56
C GLY A 44 3.25 -4.74 -14.04
N ASN A 45 4.31 -4.14 -13.49
CA ASN A 45 4.46 -3.92 -12.05
C ASN A 45 3.69 -2.68 -11.59
N THR A 46 3.05 -2.79 -10.41
CA THR A 46 2.26 -1.69 -9.84
C THR A 46 3.07 -0.75 -8.95
N GLY A 47 4.21 -1.21 -8.44
CA GLY A 47 5.12 -0.43 -7.59
C GLY A 47 6.49 -0.25 -8.23
N PRO A 48 7.20 0.82 -7.87
CA PRO A 48 8.57 1.05 -8.35
C PRO A 48 9.60 0.19 -7.62
N ILE A 49 10.73 0.04 -8.26
CA ILE A 49 11.98 -0.42 -7.67
C ILE A 49 13.01 0.72 -7.74
N TYR A 50 14.08 0.65 -6.94
CA TYR A 50 15.21 1.55 -7.11
C TYR A 50 16.17 1.04 -8.18
N ALA A 51 16.72 1.97 -8.97
CA ALA A 51 17.89 1.73 -9.76
C ALA A 51 18.97 2.79 -9.44
N PHE A 52 20.22 2.36 -9.46
CA PHE A 52 21.38 3.15 -9.04
C PHE A 52 22.47 3.10 -10.11
N PRO A 53 23.29 4.16 -10.27
CA PRO A 53 24.56 3.99 -10.95
C PRO A 53 25.36 2.84 -10.32
N ALA A 54 25.88 1.93 -11.11
CA ALA A 54 26.61 0.76 -10.59
C ALA A 54 27.78 1.14 -9.64
N ALA A 55 28.34 2.35 -9.82
CA ALA A 55 29.39 2.89 -8.96
C ALA A 55 28.91 3.25 -7.54
N ASP A 56 27.62 3.36 -7.31
CA ASP A 56 27.04 3.68 -5.98
C ASP A 56 26.69 2.40 -5.19
N VAL A 57 26.97 1.21 -5.78
CA VAL A 57 26.77 -0.10 -5.15
C VAL A 57 28.12 -0.65 -4.69
N ALA A 58 28.27 -0.86 -3.39
CA ALA A 58 29.49 -1.42 -2.82
C ALA A 58 29.42 -2.96 -2.89
N LEU A 59 30.25 -3.54 -3.77
CA LEU A 59 30.46 -4.98 -3.87
C LEU A 59 31.82 -5.34 -3.28
N ALA A 60 31.86 -6.25 -2.31
CA ALA A 60 33.11 -6.74 -1.74
C ALA A 60 33.74 -7.82 -2.63
N SER A 61 32.91 -8.54 -3.42
CA SER A 61 33.35 -9.56 -4.37
C SER A 61 32.38 -9.68 -5.56
N PRO A 62 32.77 -10.32 -6.66
CA PRO A 62 31.83 -10.60 -7.75
C PRO A 62 30.63 -11.46 -7.34
N GLU A 63 30.81 -12.36 -6.38
CA GLU A 63 29.75 -13.23 -5.86
C GLU A 63 28.69 -12.43 -5.09
N ASP A 64 29.03 -11.24 -4.59
CA ASP A 64 28.06 -10.35 -3.95
C ASP A 64 27.00 -9.88 -4.94
N ALA A 65 27.34 -9.66 -6.20
CA ALA A 65 26.40 -9.26 -7.23
C ALA A 65 25.25 -10.27 -7.37
N ASP A 66 25.56 -11.57 -7.40
CA ASP A 66 24.57 -12.64 -7.49
C ASP A 66 23.73 -12.70 -6.21
N SER A 67 24.36 -12.57 -5.03
CA SER A 67 23.67 -12.63 -3.75
C SER A 67 22.74 -11.44 -3.47
N LEU A 68 22.98 -10.32 -4.15
CA LEU A 68 22.18 -9.10 -4.10
C LEU A 68 21.09 -9.08 -5.19
N GLY A 69 21.04 -10.07 -6.08
CA GLY A 69 20.15 -10.06 -7.24
C GLY A 69 20.41 -8.87 -8.16
N LEU A 70 21.71 -8.46 -8.25
CA LEU A 70 22.10 -7.30 -9.07
C LEU A 70 21.85 -7.60 -10.54
N ARG A 71 21.12 -6.72 -11.20
CA ARG A 71 20.84 -6.83 -12.64
C ARG A 71 20.87 -5.46 -13.33
N HIS A 72 21.27 -5.44 -14.57
CA HIS A 72 21.16 -4.28 -15.43
C HIS A 72 19.76 -4.15 -15.99
N LEU A 73 19.34 -2.92 -16.26
CA LEU A 73 18.07 -2.61 -16.90
C LEU A 73 18.28 -2.56 -18.42
N ASP A 74 17.35 -3.13 -19.17
CA ASP A 74 17.39 -3.12 -20.65
C ASP A 74 16.70 -1.85 -21.18
N ASP A 75 17.33 -0.71 -20.91
CA ASP A 75 16.91 0.61 -21.38
C ASP A 75 18.13 1.48 -21.68
N PRO A 76 18.21 2.12 -22.88
CA PRO A 76 19.35 2.96 -23.27
C PRO A 76 19.61 4.13 -22.34
N ASP A 77 18.57 4.74 -21.77
CA ASP A 77 18.66 5.89 -20.88
C ASP A 77 19.18 5.51 -19.49
N LEU A 78 19.06 4.23 -19.13
CA LEU A 78 19.54 3.65 -17.87
C LEU A 78 20.83 2.86 -18.01
N THR A 79 21.57 3.09 -19.09
CA THR A 79 22.90 2.49 -19.29
C THR A 79 23.82 2.80 -18.11
N GLY A 80 24.38 1.75 -17.48
CA GLY A 80 25.24 1.88 -16.29
C GLY A 80 24.46 1.96 -14.96
N TYR A 81 23.15 1.88 -15.01
CA TYR A 81 22.31 1.68 -13.81
C TYR A 81 22.09 0.19 -13.55
N VAL A 82 21.97 -0.13 -12.27
CA VAL A 82 21.66 -1.48 -11.77
C VAL A 82 20.54 -1.41 -10.75
N THR A 83 19.80 -2.49 -10.61
CA THR A 83 18.83 -2.70 -9.55
C THR A 83 19.27 -3.91 -8.72
N LEU A 84 18.74 -4.01 -7.51
CA LEU A 84 18.96 -5.12 -6.58
C LEU A 84 17.62 -5.67 -6.12
N ASP A 85 17.62 -6.92 -5.68
CA ASP A 85 16.44 -7.49 -5.04
C ASP A 85 16.20 -6.79 -3.70
N TRP A 86 14.94 -6.44 -3.46
CA TRP A 86 14.54 -5.74 -2.23
C TRP A 86 14.95 -6.50 -0.98
N ASP A 87 14.68 -7.80 -0.96
CA ASP A 87 14.91 -8.68 0.19
C ASP A 87 16.39 -9.07 0.39
N ALA A 88 17.28 -8.64 -0.54
CA ALA A 88 18.71 -8.88 -0.41
C ALA A 88 19.37 -7.94 0.62
N LEU A 89 18.71 -6.86 0.99
CA LEU A 89 19.16 -5.93 2.04
C LEU A 89 18.22 -5.97 3.23
N GLU A 90 18.79 -5.82 4.43
CA GLU A 90 18.02 -5.86 5.67
C GLU A 90 17.27 -4.56 5.93
N HIS A 91 17.88 -3.42 5.56
CA HIS A 91 17.31 -2.10 5.76
C HIS A 91 17.50 -1.22 4.56
N TRP A 92 16.44 -0.49 4.20
CA TRP A 92 16.44 0.56 3.20
C TRP A 92 16.04 1.88 3.82
N TYR A 93 16.66 2.98 3.37
CA TYR A 93 16.39 4.32 3.88
C TYR A 93 16.16 5.30 2.73
N GLU A 94 15.15 6.15 2.88
CA GLU A 94 14.98 7.40 2.14
C GLU A 94 15.29 8.56 3.09
N GLU A 95 16.36 9.32 2.84
CA GLU A 95 16.95 10.23 3.81
C GLU A 95 17.28 9.46 5.11
N ASP A 96 16.82 9.90 6.26
CA ASP A 96 17.01 9.24 7.56
C ASP A 96 15.81 8.38 8.00
N GLU A 97 14.84 8.17 7.11
CA GLU A 97 13.66 7.35 7.39
C GLU A 97 13.77 5.96 6.76
N GLU A 98 13.48 4.95 7.56
CA GLU A 98 13.44 3.56 7.08
C GLU A 98 12.23 3.31 6.17
N VAL A 99 12.46 2.53 5.11
CA VAL A 99 11.48 2.13 4.11
C VAL A 99 11.31 0.61 4.18
N PHE A 100 10.09 0.12 4.42
CA PHE A 100 9.88 -1.27 4.84
C PHE A 100 9.46 -2.24 3.73
N PHE A 101 8.77 -1.79 2.68
CA PHE A 101 8.12 -2.75 1.77
C PHE A 101 8.53 -2.59 0.31
N HIS A 102 8.72 -1.36 -0.12
CA HIS A 102 9.14 -0.98 -1.48
C HIS A 102 9.41 0.53 -1.51
N PRO A 103 10.05 1.07 -2.54
CA PRO A 103 10.22 2.52 -2.71
C PRO A 103 8.89 3.26 -2.59
N ARG A 104 8.89 4.44 -1.98
CA ARG A 104 7.71 5.31 -1.95
C ARG A 104 7.45 5.88 -3.34
N ASP A 105 6.30 5.51 -3.92
CA ASP A 105 5.86 5.98 -5.22
C ASP A 105 5.40 7.45 -5.13
N PRO A 106 6.01 8.40 -5.85
CA PRO A 106 5.62 9.80 -5.81
C PRO A 106 4.25 10.09 -6.43
N PHE A 107 3.69 9.13 -7.16
CA PHE A 107 2.38 9.25 -7.81
C PHE A 107 1.25 8.61 -7.00
N VAL A 108 1.56 7.95 -5.91
CA VAL A 108 0.56 7.42 -4.97
C VAL A 108 0.28 8.46 -3.89
N ARG A 109 -0.99 8.83 -3.78
CA ARG A 109 -1.50 9.70 -2.73
C ARG A 109 -2.49 8.93 -1.86
N VAL A 110 -2.41 9.14 -0.55
CA VAL A 110 -3.35 8.61 0.44
C VAL A 110 -3.88 9.78 1.25
N ASP A 111 -5.18 9.99 1.21
CA ASP A 111 -5.87 10.99 2.02
C ASP A 111 -6.78 10.27 3.04
N ALA A 112 -6.60 10.57 4.33
CA ALA A 112 -7.47 10.14 5.41
C ALA A 112 -8.31 11.33 5.86
N LEU A 113 -9.62 11.31 5.61
CA LEU A 113 -10.50 12.45 5.81
C LEU A 113 -11.63 12.12 6.77
N HIS A 114 -11.84 12.97 7.78
CA HIS A 114 -13.03 12.91 8.61
C HIS A 114 -14.29 13.09 7.77
N SER A 115 -15.31 12.34 8.08
CA SER A 115 -16.58 12.39 7.37
C SER A 115 -17.75 12.28 8.33
N SER A 116 -18.86 12.91 7.98
CA SER A 116 -20.14 12.81 8.66
C SER A 116 -21.14 11.93 7.88
N ARG A 117 -20.66 11.11 6.97
CA ARG A 117 -21.51 10.16 6.25
C ARG A 117 -21.93 9.04 7.19
N HIS A 118 -23.20 8.63 7.10
CA HIS A 118 -23.68 7.46 7.82
C HIS A 118 -23.21 6.18 7.12
N VAL A 119 -22.46 5.35 7.84
CA VAL A 119 -21.91 4.10 7.33
C VAL A 119 -22.36 2.92 8.17
N ARG A 120 -22.98 1.92 7.53
CA ARG A 120 -23.35 0.67 8.16
C ARG A 120 -22.70 -0.51 7.45
N VAL A 121 -22.16 -1.44 8.24
CA VAL A 121 -21.49 -2.64 7.78
C VAL A 121 -22.28 -3.85 8.21
N GLU A 122 -22.63 -4.71 7.25
CA GLU A 122 -23.40 -5.93 7.50
C GLU A 122 -22.71 -7.16 6.90
N ARG A 123 -22.91 -8.31 7.54
CA ARG A 123 -22.49 -9.60 7.04
C ARG A 123 -23.52 -10.67 7.37
N ASP A 124 -23.92 -11.45 6.37
CA ASP A 124 -24.89 -12.54 6.51
C ASP A 124 -26.19 -12.07 7.20
N GLY A 125 -26.63 -10.82 6.91
CA GLY A 125 -27.83 -10.18 7.49
C GLY A 125 -27.65 -9.65 8.91
N ARG A 126 -26.45 -9.75 9.50
CA ARG A 126 -26.12 -9.18 10.81
C ARG A 126 -25.37 -7.86 10.64
N ARG A 127 -25.82 -6.83 11.37
CA ARG A 127 -25.06 -5.58 11.50
C ARG A 127 -23.82 -5.83 12.35
N LEU A 128 -22.65 -5.44 11.81
CA LEU A 128 -21.35 -5.53 12.46
C LEU A 128 -20.89 -4.19 13.01
N ALA A 129 -21.24 -3.09 12.33
CA ALA A 129 -20.85 -1.75 12.72
C ALA A 129 -21.84 -0.72 12.16
N GLU A 130 -21.93 0.46 12.81
CA GLU A 130 -22.71 1.60 12.33
C GLU A 130 -22.14 2.88 12.92
N SER A 131 -21.80 3.86 12.08
CA SER A 131 -21.12 5.09 12.50
C SER A 131 -21.55 6.29 11.67
N ASP A 132 -21.61 7.47 12.31
CA ASP A 132 -21.76 8.79 11.69
C ASP A 132 -20.46 9.60 11.70
N ALA A 133 -19.36 8.98 12.12
CA ALA A 133 -18.05 9.63 12.23
C ALA A 133 -16.91 8.78 11.63
N PRO A 134 -17.07 8.24 10.41
CA PRO A 134 -16.02 7.46 9.79
C PRO A 134 -14.84 8.34 9.35
N ILE A 135 -13.66 7.74 9.24
CA ILE A 135 -12.55 8.26 8.45
C ILE A 135 -12.59 7.59 7.08
N LEU A 136 -12.73 8.36 6.02
CA LEU A 136 -12.67 7.85 4.65
C LEU A 136 -11.24 7.96 4.13
N VAL A 137 -10.70 6.82 3.70
CA VAL A 137 -9.36 6.77 3.10
C VAL A 137 -9.46 6.61 1.60
N PHE A 138 -8.91 7.60 0.91
CA PHE A 138 -8.81 7.65 -0.55
C PHE A 138 -7.37 7.41 -0.95
N GLU A 139 -7.12 6.30 -1.64
CA GLU A 139 -5.80 5.91 -2.10
C GLU A 139 -5.79 5.80 -3.62
N THR A 140 -4.75 6.34 -4.26
CA THR A 140 -4.62 6.32 -5.72
C THR A 140 -4.79 4.90 -6.27
N GLY A 141 -5.77 4.72 -7.17
CA GLY A 141 -6.03 3.43 -7.83
C GLY A 141 -6.78 2.40 -7.01
N LEU A 142 -7.08 2.67 -5.73
CA LEU A 142 -7.81 1.76 -4.84
C LEU A 142 -9.24 2.25 -4.55
N PRO A 143 -10.16 1.36 -4.17
CA PRO A 143 -11.48 1.76 -3.70
C PRO A 143 -11.39 2.51 -2.38
N THR A 144 -12.36 3.41 -2.14
CA THR A 144 -12.49 4.10 -0.87
C THR A 144 -12.61 3.10 0.27
N ARG A 145 -11.83 3.31 1.33
CA ARG A 145 -11.90 2.50 2.55
C ARG A 145 -12.56 3.33 3.67
N TYR A 146 -13.41 2.67 4.42
CA TYR A 146 -14.20 3.26 5.49
C TYR A 146 -13.66 2.75 6.82
N TYR A 147 -12.96 3.60 7.53
CA TYR A 147 -12.45 3.32 8.87
C TYR A 147 -13.46 3.84 9.88
N LEU A 148 -13.99 2.96 10.72
CA LEU A 148 -15.00 3.26 11.71
C LEU A 148 -14.36 3.27 13.09
N PRO A 149 -14.77 4.19 14.00
CA PRO A 149 -14.34 4.13 15.39
C PRO A 149 -14.56 2.73 15.97
N GLU A 150 -13.60 2.25 16.77
CA GLU A 150 -13.71 0.90 17.37
C GLU A 150 -14.99 0.76 18.22
N ASP A 151 -15.39 1.83 18.90
CA ASP A 151 -16.62 1.85 19.75
C ASP A 151 -17.92 1.71 18.93
N ASP A 152 -17.90 2.00 17.63
CA ASP A 152 -19.04 1.87 16.72
C ASP A 152 -19.17 0.47 16.10
N ILE A 153 -18.29 -0.46 16.49
CA ILE A 153 -18.26 -1.85 16.02
C ILE A 153 -18.81 -2.77 17.13
N ASP A 154 -19.62 -3.74 16.74
CA ASP A 154 -20.11 -4.75 17.69
C ASP A 154 -18.94 -5.64 18.17
N GLY A 155 -18.33 -5.26 19.28
CA GLY A 155 -17.18 -5.98 19.86
C GLY A 155 -17.51 -7.42 20.23
N SER A 156 -18.80 -7.77 20.41
CA SER A 156 -19.22 -9.13 20.78
C SER A 156 -19.00 -10.16 19.65
N VAL A 157 -18.86 -9.68 18.42
CA VAL A 157 -18.59 -10.55 17.25
C VAL A 157 -17.12 -10.55 16.81
N LEU A 158 -16.29 -9.69 17.40
CA LEU A 158 -14.85 -9.61 17.07
C LEU A 158 -14.07 -10.71 17.78
N ALA A 159 -13.10 -11.25 17.10
CA ALA A 159 -12.10 -12.16 17.64
C ALA A 159 -10.71 -11.79 17.12
N ASP A 160 -9.68 -12.18 17.86
CA ASP A 160 -8.29 -11.92 17.48
C ASP A 160 -7.90 -12.69 16.20
N SER A 161 -7.01 -12.08 15.45
CA SER A 161 -6.37 -12.67 14.29
C SER A 161 -4.85 -12.57 14.43
N ASP A 162 -4.14 -13.61 14.01
CA ASP A 162 -2.67 -13.65 14.00
C ASP A 162 -2.08 -13.03 12.73
N LEU A 163 -2.93 -12.55 11.80
CA LEU A 163 -2.46 -11.94 10.56
C LEU A 163 -1.92 -10.53 10.81
N HIS A 164 -0.72 -10.28 10.29
CA HIS A 164 -0.14 -8.95 10.18
C HIS A 164 0.34 -8.72 8.75
N THR A 165 0.14 -7.51 8.24
CA THR A 165 0.64 -7.11 6.91
C THR A 165 1.25 -5.73 6.96
N GLY A 166 2.03 -5.39 5.94
CA GLY A 166 2.62 -4.08 5.81
C GLY A 166 2.04 -3.27 4.66
N CYS A 167 2.05 -1.96 4.84
CA CYS A 167 1.71 -0.99 3.80
C CYS A 167 2.69 0.16 3.85
N GLN A 168 3.36 0.46 2.72
CA GLN A 168 4.37 1.52 2.62
C GLN A 168 3.82 2.91 3.00
N TYR A 169 2.51 3.11 2.92
CA TYR A 169 1.88 4.42 3.13
C TYR A 169 1.12 4.53 4.46
N LYS A 170 0.79 3.39 5.10
CA LYS A 170 -0.03 3.37 6.32
C LYS A 170 0.64 2.74 7.53
N GLY A 171 1.67 1.91 7.32
CA GLY A 171 2.39 1.19 8.37
C GLY A 171 2.02 -0.28 8.46
N PHE A 172 2.05 -0.84 9.67
CA PHE A 172 1.80 -2.25 9.94
C PHE A 172 0.35 -2.45 10.38
N ALA A 173 -0.39 -3.25 9.62
CA ALA A 173 -1.77 -3.58 9.89
C ALA A 173 -1.90 -4.85 10.72
N SER A 174 -2.81 -4.80 11.69
CA SER A 174 -3.34 -5.94 12.43
C SER A 174 -4.78 -6.21 12.01
N TYR A 175 -5.30 -7.38 12.33
CA TYR A 175 -6.61 -7.82 11.84
C TYR A 175 -7.52 -8.29 12.96
N ARG A 176 -8.84 -8.27 12.69
CA ARG A 176 -9.86 -8.91 13.51
C ARG A 176 -10.68 -9.87 12.65
N ASP A 177 -10.93 -11.04 13.20
CA ASP A 177 -11.92 -11.96 12.67
C ASP A 177 -13.31 -11.56 13.15
N VAL A 178 -14.33 -11.98 12.43
CA VAL A 178 -15.72 -11.87 12.88
C VAL A 178 -16.29 -13.27 13.05
N VAL A 179 -16.94 -13.52 14.20
CA VAL A 179 -17.60 -14.77 14.53
C VAL A 179 -19.09 -14.53 14.64
N LEU A 180 -19.85 -15.11 13.72
CA LEU A 180 -21.30 -15.06 13.71
C LEU A 180 -21.84 -16.46 14.00
N GLU A 181 -22.55 -16.61 15.11
CA GLU A 181 -23.02 -17.92 15.61
C GLU A 181 -21.83 -18.91 15.73
N THR A 182 -21.70 -19.84 14.77
CA THR A 182 -20.61 -20.84 14.72
C THR A 182 -19.66 -20.61 13.56
N ARG A 183 -19.91 -19.58 12.73
CA ARG A 183 -19.13 -19.31 11.53
C ARG A 183 -18.09 -18.21 11.77
N ARG A 184 -16.82 -18.53 11.55
CA ARG A 184 -15.71 -17.58 11.59
C ARG A 184 -15.44 -17.00 10.20
N HIS A 185 -15.39 -15.68 10.12
CA HIS A 185 -14.98 -14.92 8.93
C HIS A 185 -13.59 -14.33 9.21
N PRO A 186 -12.51 -14.98 8.73
CA PRO A 186 -11.17 -14.60 9.10
C PRO A 186 -10.79 -13.25 8.49
N ASN A 187 -10.07 -12.44 9.27
CA ASN A 187 -9.47 -11.18 8.83
C ASN A 187 -10.50 -10.23 8.16
N LEU A 188 -11.69 -10.08 8.76
CA LEU A 188 -12.75 -9.30 8.13
C LEU A 188 -12.57 -7.80 8.31
N PHE A 189 -11.94 -7.38 9.41
CA PHE A 189 -11.53 -6.01 9.67
C PHE A 189 -10.00 -5.93 9.77
N TRP A 190 -9.44 -4.78 9.41
CA TRP A 190 -8.05 -4.44 9.69
C TRP A 190 -7.95 -3.06 10.35
N TYR A 191 -6.85 -2.84 11.06
CA TYR A 191 -6.55 -1.58 11.73
C TYR A 191 -5.04 -1.37 11.82
N TYR A 192 -4.64 -0.14 12.14
CA TYR A 192 -3.26 0.23 12.38
C TYR A 192 -3.17 0.80 13.80
N GLU A 193 -2.44 0.12 14.69
CA GLU A 193 -2.24 0.62 16.05
C GLU A 193 -1.45 1.92 16.04
N THR A 194 -0.39 1.94 15.22
CA THR A 194 0.49 3.10 15.06
C THR A 194 0.63 3.38 13.57
N PRO A 195 -0.37 4.05 12.96
CA PRO A 195 -0.30 4.43 11.55
C PRO A 195 0.82 5.45 11.32
N PHE A 196 1.35 5.50 10.10
CA PHE A 196 2.30 6.54 9.73
C PHE A 196 1.67 7.94 9.85
N ALA A 197 2.51 8.96 10.08
CA ALA A 197 2.08 10.32 10.40
C ALA A 197 1.11 10.91 9.36
N GLN A 198 1.27 10.57 8.07
CA GLN A 198 0.44 11.06 6.98
C GLN A 198 -1.00 10.53 6.97
N VAL A 199 -1.30 9.53 7.78
CA VAL A 199 -2.64 8.93 7.94
C VAL A 199 -2.97 8.67 9.41
N SER A 200 -2.40 9.48 10.30
CA SER A 200 -2.58 9.34 11.76
C SER A 200 -4.05 9.34 12.20
N GLU A 201 -4.94 9.92 11.42
CA GLU A 201 -6.37 10.00 11.68
C GLU A 201 -7.03 8.62 11.79
N ILE A 202 -6.49 7.57 11.13
CA ILE A 202 -7.07 6.22 11.20
C ILE A 202 -6.73 5.47 12.50
N SER A 203 -5.92 6.04 13.39
CA SER A 203 -5.65 5.45 14.69
C SER A 203 -6.95 5.27 15.49
N GLY A 204 -7.13 4.11 16.15
CA GLY A 204 -8.35 3.77 16.88
C GLY A 204 -9.58 3.46 16.02
N HIS A 205 -9.37 3.23 14.71
CA HIS A 205 -10.42 2.91 13.76
C HIS A 205 -10.14 1.57 13.06
N LEU A 206 -11.19 0.81 12.78
CA LEU A 206 -11.11 -0.43 12.02
C LEU A 206 -11.82 -0.28 10.67
N ALA A 207 -11.26 -0.85 9.63
CA ALA A 207 -11.87 -0.87 8.30
C ALA A 207 -12.32 -2.29 7.92
N PRO A 208 -13.56 -2.48 7.41
CA PRO A 208 -14.00 -3.75 6.88
C PRO A 208 -13.47 -3.98 5.46
N TYR A 209 -13.23 -5.24 5.09
CA TYR A 209 -13.07 -5.60 3.68
C TYR A 209 -14.39 -5.39 2.92
N SER A 210 -14.51 -4.26 2.22
CA SER A 210 -15.70 -3.91 1.42
C SER A 210 -16.04 -4.97 0.37
N GLU A 211 -15.06 -5.76 -0.06
CA GLU A 211 -15.22 -6.90 -0.95
C GLU A 211 -15.98 -8.07 -0.32
N ARG A 212 -16.07 -8.10 1.02
CA ARG A 212 -16.53 -9.26 1.78
C ARG A 212 -17.71 -8.96 2.68
N VAL A 213 -18.17 -7.72 2.76
CA VAL A 213 -19.30 -7.26 3.55
C VAL A 213 -20.34 -6.56 2.69
N ASP A 214 -21.51 -6.32 3.21
CA ASP A 214 -22.48 -5.38 2.67
C ASP A 214 -22.24 -4.03 3.36
N LEU A 215 -21.89 -3.05 2.54
CA LEU A 215 -21.58 -1.69 2.98
C LEU A 215 -22.72 -0.77 2.54
N VAL A 216 -23.40 -0.16 3.48
CA VAL A 216 -24.48 0.82 3.22
C VAL A 216 -23.96 2.19 3.63
N VAL A 217 -23.95 3.14 2.70
CA VAL A 217 -23.48 4.50 2.92
C VAL A 217 -24.60 5.48 2.60
N ASP A 218 -24.98 6.30 3.57
CA ASP A 218 -26.10 7.25 3.47
C ASP A 218 -27.42 6.57 3.01
N GLY A 219 -27.64 5.32 3.43
CA GLY A 219 -28.81 4.52 3.09
C GLY A 219 -28.70 3.75 1.77
N GLU A 220 -27.62 3.91 1.01
CA GLU A 220 -27.42 3.24 -0.27
C GLU A 220 -26.43 2.07 -0.14
N LEU A 221 -26.83 0.88 -0.58
CA LEU A 221 -25.96 -0.29 -0.64
C LEU A 221 -24.89 -0.08 -1.72
N GLN A 222 -23.65 -0.19 -1.31
CA GLN A 222 -22.49 -0.02 -2.20
C GLN A 222 -22.18 -1.31 -2.96
N GLU A 223 -21.78 -1.17 -4.23
CA GLU A 223 -21.24 -2.30 -4.97
C GLU A 223 -19.92 -2.78 -4.33
N ARG A 224 -19.79 -4.10 -4.21
CA ARG A 224 -18.54 -4.70 -3.71
C ARG A 224 -17.43 -4.51 -4.74
N PRO A 225 -16.27 -3.96 -4.32
CA PRO A 225 -15.13 -3.84 -5.21
C PRO A 225 -14.71 -5.21 -5.77
N GLN A 226 -14.16 -5.22 -7.00
CA GLN A 226 -13.73 -6.45 -7.67
C GLN A 226 -12.20 -6.63 -7.55
N GLY A 227 -11.76 -7.88 -7.38
CA GLY A 227 -10.34 -8.26 -7.32
C GLY A 227 -9.70 -8.20 -5.94
N PRO A 228 -8.44 -8.63 -5.80
CA PRO A 228 -7.77 -8.83 -4.50
C PRO A 228 -7.55 -7.56 -3.68
N LEU A 229 -7.57 -6.39 -4.31
CA LEU A 229 -7.54 -5.08 -3.65
C LEU A 229 -8.71 -4.20 -4.12
N GLY A 230 -9.72 -4.81 -4.78
CA GLY A 230 -10.88 -4.09 -5.28
C GLY A 230 -10.51 -2.95 -6.22
N ARG A 231 -9.73 -3.22 -7.28
CA ARG A 231 -9.38 -2.20 -8.27
C ARG A 231 -10.63 -1.42 -8.67
N ARG A 232 -10.56 -0.10 -8.66
CA ARG A 232 -11.60 0.74 -9.22
C ARG A 232 -11.86 0.29 -10.66
N ALA A 233 -13.15 0.12 -11.00
CA ALA A 233 -13.54 0.10 -12.41
C ALA A 233 -12.95 1.35 -13.08
N ALA A 234 -12.46 1.20 -14.31
CA ALA A 234 -11.96 2.32 -15.08
C ALA A 234 -12.98 3.46 -15.02
N PRO A 235 -12.57 4.72 -14.86
CA PRO A 235 -13.50 5.83 -14.74
C PRO A 235 -14.46 5.81 -15.93
N VAL A 236 -15.76 5.75 -15.62
CA VAL A 236 -16.81 5.82 -16.64
C VAL A 236 -16.63 7.16 -17.35
N ARG A 237 -16.36 7.13 -18.65
CA ARG A 237 -16.35 8.34 -19.46
C ARG A 237 -17.76 8.94 -19.37
N PRO A 238 -17.93 10.24 -19.02
CA PRO A 238 -19.21 10.87 -19.17
C PRO A 238 -19.62 10.69 -20.65
N ALA A 239 -20.85 10.27 -20.86
CA ALA A 239 -21.44 10.24 -22.21
C ALA A 239 -21.32 11.64 -22.82
N ALA A 240 -20.82 11.72 -24.04
CA ALA A 240 -20.66 12.96 -24.80
C ALA A 240 -22.02 13.58 -25.10
#